data_d2b78d7538003fa4945db4124bd656fe
#
_entry.id   d2b78d7538003fa4945db4124bd656fe
#
_cell.length_a   1.000
_cell.length_b   1.000
_cell.length_c   1.000
_cell.angle_alpha   90.00
_cell.angle_beta   90.00
_cell.angle_gamma   90.00
#
_symmetry.space_group_name_H-M   'P 1'
#
loop_
_entity.id
_entity.type
_entity.pdbx_description
1 polymer ?
#
loop_
_entity_poly.entity_id
_entity_poly.type
_entity_poly.pdbx_seq_one_letter_code
_entity_poly.pdbx_strand_id
1 'polypeptide(L)'
;MHLPRLKFVALGALALTSAMSVSADPLAELSAVSAFKSVDLDKLAGGTVQIARGPAMSLPRGLAVESVYVVRKPVQKTLELLVQWNPNKHPELKVFLHTELPAHPALAEFQKIASAPGNNAVKAFSAATEKLGGGTSPLQLRNADVKAFAGQAAAGASGGALPPKVAAFWSDLLFQRARDFLSGGLQHLPAYETGGETIRPADEISRLLKDAPKVREQFGALIEANPLTGGKLVAPQSAYWEMIDVDGQAAVNLGALYVRAKGDAVQAVEGQYYCSGGYYALLTFYQYWPVTIAGHDCTLIWRTDLISAAELATLHGMERMGSSTAMMRETKKAIETFLKDAARTP
;
A
#
# COMPACT_ATOMS: atom_id res chain seq x y z
N MET A 1 -21.47 1.00 -37.13
CA MET A 1 -19.99 1.10 -37.10
C MET A 1 -19.66 2.35 -36.30
N HIS A 2 -19.56 2.22 -34.97
CA HIS A 2 -19.29 3.31 -34.03
C HIS A 2 -17.95 3.07 -33.39
N LEU A 3 -16.98 3.92 -33.70
CA LEU A 3 -15.64 3.95 -33.09
C LEU A 3 -15.75 4.53 -31.67
N PRO A 4 -15.09 3.91 -30.67
CA PRO A 4 -15.02 4.48 -29.33
C PRO A 4 -14.05 5.67 -29.32
N ARG A 5 -14.52 6.81 -28.83
CA ARG A 5 -13.70 8.01 -28.58
C ARG A 5 -12.76 7.74 -27.42
N LEU A 6 -11.46 7.69 -27.71
CA LEU A 6 -10.40 7.81 -26.70
C LEU A 6 -10.56 9.16 -25.99
N LYS A 7 -10.90 9.14 -24.73
CA LYS A 7 -10.78 10.33 -23.88
C LYS A 7 -9.33 10.41 -23.39
N PHE A 8 -8.57 11.29 -24.03
CA PHE A 8 -7.33 11.79 -23.48
C PHE A 8 -7.66 12.55 -22.18
N VAL A 9 -7.26 12.02 -21.05
CA VAL A 9 -7.14 12.79 -19.81
C VAL A 9 -5.94 13.71 -20.01
N ALA A 10 -6.19 14.99 -20.21
CA ALA A 10 -5.16 16.00 -20.32
C ALA A 10 -4.43 16.08 -18.98
N LEU A 11 -3.18 15.60 -18.94
CA LEU A 11 -2.23 15.97 -17.91
C LEU A 11 -2.06 17.49 -17.98
N GLY A 12 -2.61 18.21 -17.00
CA GLY A 12 -2.40 19.64 -16.87
C GLY A 12 -0.88 19.91 -16.73
N ALA A 13 -0.32 20.55 -17.76
CA ALA A 13 1.05 21.05 -17.70
C ALA A 13 1.15 22.07 -16.54
N LEU A 14 1.77 21.66 -15.42
CA LEU A 14 2.20 22.58 -14.38
C LEU A 14 3.30 23.45 -14.97
N ALA A 15 2.98 24.72 -15.28
CA ALA A 15 3.97 25.72 -15.63
C ALA A 15 4.89 25.96 -14.43
N LEU A 16 6.10 25.45 -14.48
CA LEU A 16 7.18 25.70 -13.52
C LEU A 16 7.69 27.14 -13.73
N THR A 17 7.25 28.06 -12.88
CA THR A 17 7.95 29.33 -12.66
C THR A 17 9.23 29.03 -11.89
N SER A 18 10.37 29.19 -12.54
CA SER A 18 11.71 29.03 -11.96
C SER A 18 11.98 30.14 -10.94
N ALA A 19 11.55 29.96 -9.69
CA ALA A 19 12.17 30.59 -8.57
C ALA A 19 13.44 29.76 -8.26
N MET A 20 14.61 30.36 -8.25
CA MET A 20 15.86 29.73 -7.77
C MET A 20 15.66 29.35 -6.29
N SER A 21 15.03 28.22 -6.04
CA SER A 21 15.03 27.57 -4.75
C SER A 21 16.43 27.00 -4.58
N VAL A 22 17.13 27.36 -3.50
CA VAL A 22 18.30 26.62 -3.04
C VAL A 22 17.79 25.19 -2.81
N SER A 23 18.05 24.31 -3.77
CA SER A 23 17.72 22.90 -3.63
C SER A 23 18.48 22.38 -2.43
N ALA A 24 17.79 21.96 -1.38
CA ALA A 24 18.43 21.31 -0.25
C ALA A 24 19.15 20.06 -0.78
N ASP A 25 20.38 19.84 -0.32
CA ASP A 25 21.16 18.65 -0.71
C ASP A 25 20.37 17.38 -0.36
N PRO A 26 19.99 16.56 -1.37
CA PRO A 26 19.22 15.34 -1.15
C PRO A 26 19.84 14.40 -0.12
N LEU A 27 21.16 14.29 -0.06
CA LEU A 27 21.87 13.43 0.88
C LEU A 27 21.83 13.98 2.30
N ALA A 28 21.94 15.29 2.47
CA ALA A 28 21.79 15.94 3.76
C ALA A 28 20.36 15.78 4.29
N GLU A 29 19.35 16.00 3.43
CA GLU A 29 17.94 15.81 3.80
C GLU A 29 17.68 14.33 4.18
N LEU A 30 18.11 13.36 3.36
CA LEU A 30 18.01 11.93 3.66
C LEU A 30 18.62 11.58 5.02
N SER A 31 19.85 12.03 5.28
CA SER A 31 20.55 11.77 6.54
C SER A 31 19.86 12.35 7.76
N ALA A 32 19.17 13.48 7.62
CA ALA A 32 18.42 14.11 8.71
C ALA A 32 17.17 13.33 9.09
N VAL A 33 16.42 12.82 8.09
CA VAL A 33 15.08 12.24 8.31
C VAL A 33 15.08 10.72 8.48
N SER A 34 16.10 10.02 7.97
CA SER A 34 16.13 8.55 7.89
C SER A 34 17.14 7.90 8.85
N ALA A 35 17.12 6.57 8.87
CA ALA A 35 18.14 5.73 9.51
C ALA A 35 19.48 5.75 8.75
N PHE A 36 19.51 6.18 7.48
CA PHE A 36 20.70 6.18 6.63
C PHE A 36 21.52 7.45 6.83
N LYS A 37 22.72 7.34 7.43
CA LYS A 37 23.60 8.48 7.70
C LYS A 37 24.52 8.81 6.54
N SER A 38 24.80 7.84 5.69
CA SER A 38 25.53 7.99 4.45
C SER A 38 25.10 6.91 3.47
N VAL A 39 25.06 7.26 2.19
CA VAL A 39 24.77 6.33 1.09
C VAL A 39 25.73 6.54 -0.04
N ASP A 40 26.09 5.47 -0.73
CA ASP A 40 26.92 5.47 -1.92
C ASP A 40 26.00 5.46 -3.14
N LEU A 41 25.85 6.63 -3.79
CA LEU A 41 24.94 6.81 -4.93
C LEU A 41 25.31 5.91 -6.12
N ASP A 42 26.58 5.65 -6.37
CA ASP A 42 26.99 4.78 -7.48
C ASP A 42 26.57 3.33 -7.24
N LYS A 43 26.71 2.83 -6.01
CA LYS A 43 26.21 1.49 -5.65
C LYS A 43 24.70 1.42 -5.74
N LEU A 44 23.98 2.45 -5.28
CA LEU A 44 22.53 2.49 -5.41
C LEU A 44 22.09 2.52 -6.88
N ALA A 45 22.77 3.33 -7.72
CA ALA A 45 22.53 3.38 -9.17
C ALA A 45 22.89 2.06 -9.86
N GLY A 46 23.78 1.27 -9.28
CA GLY A 46 24.09 -0.11 -9.69
C GLY A 46 23.00 -1.14 -9.32
N GLY A 47 21.89 -0.71 -8.72
CA GLY A 47 20.75 -1.58 -8.34
C GLY A 47 20.81 -2.10 -6.91
N THR A 48 21.77 -1.64 -6.10
CA THR A 48 21.79 -1.98 -4.67
C THR A 48 20.61 -1.31 -3.95
N VAL A 49 19.91 -2.06 -3.10
CA VAL A 49 18.90 -1.56 -2.18
C VAL A 49 19.45 -1.63 -0.77
N GLN A 50 19.59 -0.49 -0.10
CA GLN A 50 19.88 -0.47 1.32
C GLN A 50 18.56 -0.50 2.09
N ILE A 51 18.51 -1.29 3.16
CA ILE A 51 17.33 -1.44 3.99
C ILE A 51 17.74 -1.45 5.46
N ALA A 52 16.93 -0.83 6.29
CA ALA A 52 17.15 -0.70 7.73
C ALA A 52 15.83 -0.83 8.50
N ARG A 53 15.94 -1.11 9.79
CA ARG A 53 14.81 -0.93 10.70
C ARG A 53 14.54 0.55 10.83
N GLY A 54 13.26 0.91 10.74
CA GLY A 54 12.81 2.26 11.04
C GLY A 54 12.84 2.56 12.56
N PRO A 55 12.25 3.69 12.97
CA PRO A 55 12.19 4.09 14.36
C PRO A 55 11.49 3.04 15.22
N ALA A 56 11.93 2.91 16.48
CA ALA A 56 11.23 2.08 17.45
C ALA A 56 9.83 2.65 17.70
N MET A 57 8.83 1.77 17.71
CA MET A 57 7.44 2.15 17.95
C MET A 57 7.00 1.84 19.37
N SER A 58 6.30 2.77 19.99
CA SER A 58 5.65 2.58 21.30
C SER A 58 4.35 1.77 21.17
N LEU A 59 3.73 1.78 19.99
CA LEU A 59 2.60 0.93 19.65
C LEU A 59 3.06 -0.54 19.63
N PRO A 60 2.58 -1.43 20.53
CA PRO A 60 3.07 -2.81 20.61
C PRO A 60 2.93 -3.58 19.30
N ARG A 61 1.88 -3.29 18.51
CA ARG A 61 1.61 -3.88 17.20
C ARG A 61 2.17 -3.08 16.01
N GLY A 62 2.95 -2.03 16.28
CA GLY A 62 3.57 -1.20 15.27
C GLY A 62 4.98 -1.67 14.89
N LEU A 63 5.33 -1.61 13.62
CA LEU A 63 6.67 -1.87 13.09
C LEU A 63 6.97 -0.86 11.99
N ALA A 64 8.24 -0.45 11.88
CA ALA A 64 8.72 0.41 10.82
C ALA A 64 9.94 -0.19 10.11
N VAL A 65 9.99 -0.04 8.79
CA VAL A 65 11.11 -0.41 7.93
C VAL A 65 11.42 0.75 7.00
N GLU A 66 12.71 1.04 6.80
CA GLU A 66 13.16 2.06 5.88
C GLU A 66 14.02 1.45 4.78
N SER A 67 13.94 2.00 3.59
CA SER A 67 14.78 1.62 2.45
C SER A 67 15.23 2.85 1.66
N VAL A 68 16.40 2.72 1.02
CA VAL A 68 16.91 3.72 0.08
C VAL A 68 17.47 3.03 -1.15
N TYR A 69 17.13 3.58 -2.31
CA TYR A 69 17.52 3.06 -3.62
C TYR A 69 17.48 4.15 -4.67
N VAL A 70 18.06 3.88 -5.84
CA VAL A 70 18.09 4.81 -6.98
C VAL A 70 17.40 4.16 -8.18
N VAL A 71 16.54 4.94 -8.84
CA VAL A 71 16.03 4.62 -10.18
C VAL A 71 16.77 5.49 -11.20
N ARG A 72 17.34 4.88 -12.26
CA ARG A 72 18.08 5.58 -13.32
C ARG A 72 17.11 6.22 -14.33
N LYS A 73 16.21 7.04 -13.82
CA LYS A 73 15.21 7.82 -14.57
C LYS A 73 14.93 9.10 -13.82
N PRO A 74 14.51 10.18 -14.50
CA PRO A 74 14.04 11.40 -13.84
C PRO A 74 12.84 11.13 -12.92
N VAL A 75 12.61 12.01 -11.94
CA VAL A 75 11.57 11.85 -10.90
C VAL A 75 10.18 11.59 -11.51
N GLN A 76 9.79 12.37 -12.52
CA GLN A 76 8.46 12.22 -13.14
C GLN A 76 8.29 10.84 -13.78
N LYS A 77 9.30 10.37 -14.52
CA LYS A 77 9.28 9.04 -15.15
C LYS A 77 9.28 7.93 -14.12
N THR A 78 10.03 8.09 -13.05
CA THR A 78 10.07 7.15 -11.93
C THR A 78 8.70 7.00 -11.26
N LEU A 79 8.01 8.13 -11.02
CA LEU A 79 6.67 8.12 -10.45
C LEU A 79 5.65 7.43 -11.38
N GLU A 80 5.72 7.72 -12.69
CA GLU A 80 4.86 7.05 -13.69
C GLU A 80 5.06 5.53 -13.68
N LEU A 81 6.31 5.08 -13.61
CA LEU A 81 6.64 3.65 -13.54
C LEU A 81 6.09 3.02 -12.26
N LEU A 82 6.20 3.69 -11.11
CA LEU A 82 5.67 3.18 -9.85
C LEU A 82 4.14 3.05 -9.90
N VAL A 83 3.44 4.09 -10.38
CA VAL A 83 1.97 4.11 -10.49
C VAL A 83 1.46 3.03 -11.44
N GLN A 84 2.20 2.71 -12.51
CA GLN A 84 1.82 1.72 -13.52
C GLN A 84 2.35 0.31 -13.21
N TRP A 85 3.16 0.17 -12.14
CA TRP A 85 3.74 -1.13 -11.83
C TRP A 85 2.70 -2.10 -11.31
N ASN A 86 2.68 -3.29 -11.91
CA ASN A 86 1.73 -4.33 -11.54
C ASN A 86 2.46 -5.53 -10.90
N PRO A 87 2.43 -5.65 -9.56
CA PRO A 87 3.11 -6.73 -8.84
C PRO A 87 2.56 -8.13 -9.14
N ASN A 88 1.33 -8.25 -9.64
CA ASN A 88 0.74 -9.52 -10.05
C ASN A 88 1.50 -10.22 -11.20
N LYS A 89 2.33 -9.47 -11.95
CA LYS A 89 3.20 -10.06 -12.99
C LYS A 89 4.39 -10.82 -12.41
N HIS A 90 4.58 -10.78 -11.09
CA HIS A 90 5.72 -11.33 -10.37
C HIS A 90 5.25 -12.36 -9.33
N PRO A 91 5.18 -13.66 -9.68
CA PRO A 91 4.68 -14.72 -8.78
C PRO A 91 5.43 -14.79 -7.45
N GLU A 92 6.71 -14.42 -7.46
CA GLU A 92 7.55 -14.37 -6.27
C GLU A 92 7.10 -13.34 -5.22
N LEU A 93 6.33 -12.32 -5.61
CA LEU A 93 5.75 -11.32 -4.70
C LEU A 93 4.44 -11.79 -4.07
N LYS A 94 3.91 -12.94 -4.53
CA LYS A 94 2.70 -13.53 -3.99
C LYS A 94 1.47 -12.61 -4.02
N VAL A 95 1.40 -11.73 -5.01
CA VAL A 95 0.20 -10.94 -5.34
C VAL A 95 -0.60 -11.73 -6.37
N PHE A 96 -1.74 -12.24 -5.97
CA PHE A 96 -2.56 -13.12 -6.80
C PHE A 96 -3.45 -12.37 -7.77
N LEU A 97 -4.00 -11.24 -7.31
CA LEU A 97 -4.82 -10.31 -8.09
C LEU A 97 -4.41 -8.89 -7.76
N HIS A 98 -4.41 -8.04 -8.77
CA HIS A 98 -4.25 -6.60 -8.64
C HIS A 98 -5.16 -5.92 -9.67
N THR A 99 -5.94 -4.95 -9.22
CA THR A 99 -6.89 -4.22 -10.08
C THR A 99 -6.86 -2.75 -9.72
N GLU A 100 -6.47 -1.93 -10.68
CA GLU A 100 -6.61 -0.48 -10.62
C GLU A 100 -8.11 -0.11 -10.58
N LEU A 101 -8.44 0.86 -9.75
CA LEU A 101 -9.80 1.37 -9.60
C LEU A 101 -9.96 2.72 -10.32
N PRO A 102 -11.04 2.94 -11.07
CA PRO A 102 -11.36 4.26 -11.59
C PRO A 102 -11.78 5.21 -10.45
N ALA A 103 -11.83 6.51 -10.72
CA ALA A 103 -12.24 7.52 -9.72
C ALA A 103 -13.64 7.24 -9.12
N HIS A 104 -14.51 6.57 -9.86
CA HIS A 104 -15.84 6.13 -9.43
C HIS A 104 -15.96 4.64 -9.72
N PRO A 105 -15.46 3.76 -8.83
CA PRO A 105 -15.50 2.33 -9.06
C PRO A 105 -16.94 1.81 -9.02
N ALA A 106 -17.23 0.84 -9.88
CA ALA A 106 -18.47 0.07 -9.87
C ALA A 106 -18.22 -1.33 -9.27
N LEU A 107 -19.27 -2.06 -8.97
CA LEU A 107 -19.17 -3.42 -8.42
C LEU A 107 -18.38 -4.37 -9.35
N ALA A 108 -18.46 -4.16 -10.66
CA ALA A 108 -17.81 -5.00 -11.66
C ALA A 108 -16.28 -5.11 -11.51
N GLU A 109 -15.60 -4.03 -11.02
CA GLU A 109 -14.17 -4.06 -10.76
C GLU A 109 -13.81 -5.06 -9.65
N PHE A 110 -14.69 -5.23 -8.66
CA PHE A 110 -14.47 -6.12 -7.52
C PHE A 110 -14.92 -7.56 -7.80
N GLN A 111 -15.83 -7.78 -8.74
CA GLN A 111 -16.25 -9.12 -9.18
C GLN A 111 -15.12 -9.94 -9.79
N LYS A 112 -14.03 -9.30 -10.21
CA LYS A 112 -12.80 -9.97 -10.64
C LYS A 112 -12.18 -10.87 -9.58
N ILE A 113 -12.57 -10.76 -8.31
CA ILE A 113 -12.15 -11.68 -7.23
C ILE A 113 -12.53 -13.13 -7.54
N ALA A 114 -13.59 -13.36 -8.31
CA ALA A 114 -13.98 -14.69 -8.77
C ALA A 114 -12.90 -15.40 -9.61
N SER A 115 -11.92 -14.66 -10.19
CA SER A 115 -10.79 -15.21 -10.94
C SER A 115 -9.60 -15.59 -10.05
N ALA A 116 -9.73 -15.53 -8.73
CA ALA A 116 -8.66 -15.91 -7.80
C ALA A 116 -8.12 -17.32 -8.09
N PRO A 117 -6.79 -17.54 -7.98
CA PRO A 117 -6.19 -18.84 -8.30
C PRO A 117 -6.55 -19.91 -7.26
N GLY A 118 -6.53 -21.19 -7.68
CA GLY A 118 -6.87 -22.35 -6.83
C GLY A 118 -5.73 -22.80 -5.91
N ASN A 119 -4.92 -21.88 -5.38
CA ASN A 119 -3.82 -22.21 -4.48
C ASN A 119 -4.27 -22.38 -3.01
N ASN A 120 -3.35 -22.83 -2.15
CA ASN A 120 -3.65 -23.12 -0.75
C ASN A 120 -4.04 -21.87 0.06
N ALA A 121 -3.41 -20.73 -0.21
CA ALA A 121 -3.71 -19.48 0.47
C ALA A 121 -5.14 -19.00 0.19
N VAL A 122 -5.59 -19.08 -1.07
CA VAL A 122 -6.97 -18.74 -1.48
C VAL A 122 -7.97 -19.74 -0.92
N LYS A 123 -7.64 -21.04 -0.88
CA LYS A 123 -8.48 -22.04 -0.21
C LYS A 123 -8.64 -21.78 1.28
N ALA A 124 -7.55 -21.40 1.97
CA ALA A 124 -7.60 -21.04 3.40
C ALA A 124 -8.49 -19.80 3.64
N PHE A 125 -8.39 -18.77 2.80
CA PHE A 125 -9.24 -17.59 2.81
C PHE A 125 -10.73 -17.95 2.60
N SER A 126 -11.03 -18.78 1.61
CA SER A 126 -12.38 -19.28 1.36
C SER A 126 -12.94 -20.02 2.58
N ALA A 127 -12.17 -20.96 3.12
CA ALA A 127 -12.59 -21.74 4.28
C ALA A 127 -12.81 -20.88 5.54
N ALA A 128 -11.98 -19.85 5.74
CA ALA A 128 -12.17 -18.88 6.82
C ALA A 128 -13.46 -18.06 6.63
N THR A 129 -13.78 -17.68 5.37
CA THR A 129 -15.02 -16.97 5.04
C THR A 129 -16.25 -17.85 5.28
N GLU A 130 -16.23 -19.10 4.87
CA GLU A 130 -17.34 -20.05 5.04
C GLU A 130 -17.66 -20.36 6.51
N LYS A 131 -16.66 -20.20 7.40
CA LYS A 131 -16.79 -20.38 8.86
C LYS A 131 -17.25 -19.13 9.60
N LEU A 132 -17.55 -18.03 8.90
CA LEU A 132 -18.03 -16.79 9.53
C LEU A 132 -19.30 -17.05 10.33
N GLY A 133 -19.37 -16.51 11.55
CA GLY A 133 -20.47 -16.72 12.49
C GLY A 133 -20.27 -17.86 13.48
N GLY A 134 -19.23 -18.69 13.31
CA GLY A 134 -18.91 -19.82 14.20
C GLY A 134 -17.94 -19.50 15.36
N GLY A 135 -17.68 -18.21 15.66
CA GLY A 135 -16.75 -17.78 16.70
C GLY A 135 -15.76 -16.71 16.22
N THR A 136 -14.56 -16.67 16.81
CA THR A 136 -13.49 -15.76 16.38
C THR A 136 -13.01 -16.11 14.96
N SER A 137 -12.76 -15.09 14.15
CA SER A 137 -12.30 -15.24 12.78
C SER A 137 -10.95 -14.53 12.58
N PRO A 138 -10.04 -15.09 11.78
CA PRO A 138 -8.82 -14.37 11.36
C PRO A 138 -9.13 -13.25 10.37
N LEU A 139 -10.36 -13.19 9.84
CA LEU A 139 -10.79 -12.16 8.90
C LEU A 139 -11.24 -10.90 9.62
N GLN A 140 -10.85 -9.75 9.12
CA GLN A 140 -11.09 -8.43 9.70
C GLN A 140 -12.39 -7.83 9.16
N LEU A 141 -13.48 -8.03 9.88
CA LEU A 141 -14.85 -7.70 9.48
C LEU A 141 -15.60 -7.03 10.63
N ARG A 142 -16.70 -6.33 10.31
CA ARG A 142 -17.72 -5.99 11.30
C ARG A 142 -18.59 -7.19 11.62
N ASN A 143 -19.20 -7.20 12.78
CA ASN A 143 -20.24 -8.16 13.11
C ASN A 143 -21.45 -8.09 12.14
N ALA A 144 -21.75 -6.89 11.62
CA ALA A 144 -22.77 -6.70 10.59
C ALA A 144 -22.42 -7.39 9.26
N ASP A 145 -21.14 -7.40 8.87
CA ASP A 145 -20.68 -8.08 7.65
C ASP A 145 -20.80 -9.60 7.80
N VAL A 146 -20.47 -10.13 8.98
CA VAL A 146 -20.66 -11.56 9.31
C VAL A 146 -22.13 -11.96 9.21
N LYS A 147 -23.05 -11.15 9.74
CA LYS A 147 -24.49 -11.38 9.62
C LYS A 147 -24.97 -11.32 8.17
N ALA A 148 -24.46 -10.37 7.40
CA ALA A 148 -24.78 -10.24 5.97
C ALA A 148 -24.35 -11.49 5.19
N PHE A 149 -23.14 -12.02 5.44
CA PHE A 149 -22.69 -13.27 4.83
C PHE A 149 -23.61 -14.47 5.19
N ALA A 150 -23.98 -14.60 6.46
CA ALA A 150 -24.88 -15.68 6.88
C ALA A 150 -26.26 -15.63 6.19
N GLY A 151 -26.80 -14.42 5.97
CA GLY A 151 -28.07 -14.19 5.30
C GLY A 151 -28.05 -14.31 3.77
N GLN A 152 -26.88 -14.37 3.14
CA GLN A 152 -26.81 -14.54 1.68
C GLN A 152 -27.25 -15.94 1.24
N ALA A 153 -28.13 -16.02 0.24
CA ALA A 153 -28.43 -17.26 -0.44
C ALA A 153 -27.19 -17.83 -1.14
N ALA A 154 -27.09 -19.16 -1.21
CA ALA A 154 -26.05 -19.79 -2.01
C ALA A 154 -26.30 -19.42 -3.48
N ALA A 155 -25.38 -18.62 -4.06
CA ALA A 155 -25.40 -18.29 -5.47
C ALA A 155 -24.92 -19.49 -6.29
N GLY A 156 -25.36 -19.60 -7.55
CA GLY A 156 -25.11 -20.74 -8.43
C GLY A 156 -23.63 -21.07 -8.67
N ALA A 157 -23.34 -22.13 -9.43
CA ALA A 157 -22.00 -22.64 -9.67
C ALA A 157 -21.04 -21.58 -10.26
N SER A 158 -19.82 -21.48 -9.70
CA SER A 158 -18.73 -20.70 -10.31
C SER A 158 -17.71 -21.64 -10.95
N GLY A 159 -17.05 -21.15 -12.00
CA GLY A 159 -15.87 -21.81 -12.57
C GLY A 159 -14.56 -21.42 -11.90
N GLY A 160 -14.59 -20.65 -10.80
CA GLY A 160 -13.40 -20.14 -10.10
C GLY A 160 -13.05 -20.94 -8.85
N ALA A 161 -11.90 -20.61 -8.24
CA ALA A 161 -11.41 -21.24 -7.00
C ALA A 161 -12.20 -20.82 -5.75
N LEU A 162 -12.90 -19.67 -5.80
CA LEU A 162 -13.78 -19.21 -4.73
C LEU A 162 -15.23 -19.67 -5.01
N PRO A 163 -15.95 -20.22 -4.02
CA PRO A 163 -17.38 -20.44 -4.13
C PRO A 163 -18.13 -19.13 -4.47
N PRO A 164 -19.20 -19.18 -5.28
CA PRO A 164 -19.92 -17.99 -5.73
C PRO A 164 -20.40 -17.09 -4.58
N LYS A 165 -20.87 -17.69 -3.50
CA LYS A 165 -21.29 -16.97 -2.29
C LYS A 165 -20.13 -16.17 -1.67
N VAL A 166 -18.94 -16.79 -1.59
CA VAL A 166 -17.73 -16.14 -1.07
C VAL A 166 -17.29 -15.00 -1.99
N ALA A 167 -17.24 -15.24 -3.30
CA ALA A 167 -16.85 -14.23 -4.28
C ALA A 167 -17.82 -13.04 -4.28
N ALA A 168 -19.14 -13.29 -4.25
CA ALA A 168 -20.16 -12.23 -4.18
C ALA A 168 -20.03 -11.39 -2.90
N PHE A 169 -19.89 -12.05 -1.74
CA PHE A 169 -19.71 -11.36 -0.47
C PHE A 169 -18.51 -10.41 -0.47
N TRP A 170 -17.35 -10.89 -0.90
CA TRP A 170 -16.16 -10.06 -0.93
C TRP A 170 -16.23 -8.97 -1.98
N SER A 171 -16.86 -9.21 -3.13
CA SER A 171 -17.09 -8.16 -4.14
C SER A 171 -17.91 -7.02 -3.58
N ASP A 172 -19.03 -7.32 -2.94
CA ASP A 172 -19.93 -6.33 -2.32
C ASP A 172 -19.23 -5.59 -1.19
N LEU A 173 -18.51 -6.30 -0.33
CA LEU A 173 -17.79 -5.71 0.80
C LEU A 173 -16.70 -4.75 0.35
N LEU A 174 -15.84 -5.16 -0.58
CA LEU A 174 -14.77 -4.32 -1.10
C LEU A 174 -15.34 -3.07 -1.79
N PHE A 175 -16.40 -3.24 -2.59
CA PHE A 175 -17.08 -2.12 -3.21
C PHE A 175 -17.62 -1.12 -2.18
N GLN A 176 -18.26 -1.58 -1.11
CA GLN A 176 -18.74 -0.71 -0.04
C GLN A 176 -17.60 0.01 0.67
N ARG A 177 -16.50 -0.70 1.05
CA ARG A 177 -15.34 -0.09 1.70
C ARG A 177 -14.64 0.95 0.82
N ALA A 178 -14.52 0.68 -0.48
CA ALA A 178 -13.96 1.65 -1.43
C ALA A 178 -14.84 2.90 -1.51
N ARG A 179 -16.16 2.77 -1.59
CA ARG A 179 -17.09 3.90 -1.57
C ARG A 179 -17.03 4.71 -0.28
N ASP A 180 -17.03 4.04 0.87
CA ASP A 180 -16.96 4.68 2.17
C ASP A 180 -15.69 5.52 2.28
N PHE A 181 -14.54 4.96 1.87
CA PHE A 181 -13.27 5.67 1.86
C PHE A 181 -13.26 6.87 0.87
N LEU A 182 -13.69 6.67 -0.36
CA LEU A 182 -13.70 7.72 -1.38
C LEU A 182 -14.67 8.86 -1.06
N SER A 183 -15.72 8.60 -0.27
CA SER A 183 -16.71 9.61 0.11
C SER A 183 -16.39 10.33 1.43
N GLY A 184 -15.61 9.75 2.32
CA GLY A 184 -15.40 10.29 3.65
C GLY A 184 -14.03 10.01 4.28
N GLY A 185 -13.12 9.43 3.50
CA GLY A 185 -11.77 9.10 3.95
C GLY A 185 -11.75 7.99 5.01
N LEU A 186 -10.61 7.86 5.65
CA LEU A 186 -10.33 6.81 6.62
C LEU A 186 -11.31 6.80 7.81
N GLN A 187 -11.84 7.95 8.21
CA GLN A 187 -12.76 8.08 9.34
C GLN A 187 -14.13 7.44 9.08
N HIS A 188 -14.52 7.27 7.80
CA HIS A 188 -15.77 6.62 7.42
C HIS A 188 -15.66 5.10 7.36
N LEU A 189 -14.45 4.56 7.45
CA LEU A 189 -14.27 3.11 7.47
C LEU A 189 -14.68 2.54 8.83
N PRO A 190 -15.43 1.43 8.82
CA PRO A 190 -15.84 0.78 10.05
C PRO A 190 -14.66 0.11 10.75
N ALA A 191 -14.85 -0.16 12.04
CA ALA A 191 -13.94 -0.96 12.82
C ALA A 191 -13.95 -2.44 12.41
N TYR A 192 -12.86 -3.13 12.65
CA TYR A 192 -12.78 -4.59 12.69
C TYR A 192 -13.26 -5.08 14.06
N GLU A 193 -14.16 -6.06 14.09
CA GLU A 193 -14.81 -6.53 15.31
C GLU A 193 -14.68 -8.06 15.52
N THR A 194 -14.20 -8.79 14.51
CA THR A 194 -14.19 -10.26 14.50
C THR A 194 -13.03 -10.91 15.27
N GLY A 195 -11.98 -10.16 15.58
CA GLY A 195 -10.77 -10.66 16.24
C GLY A 195 -10.79 -10.62 17.78
N GLY A 196 -11.93 -10.33 18.40
CA GLY A 196 -12.06 -10.19 19.86
C GLY A 196 -11.77 -8.78 20.39
N GLU A 197 -11.06 -7.96 19.64
CA GLU A 197 -10.87 -6.51 19.88
C GLU A 197 -11.58 -5.70 18.80
N THR A 198 -12.00 -4.48 19.17
CA THR A 198 -12.50 -3.50 18.20
C THR A 198 -11.34 -2.63 17.73
N ILE A 199 -10.92 -2.80 16.48
CA ILE A 199 -9.80 -2.08 15.88
C ILE A 199 -10.30 -1.14 14.78
N ARG A 200 -9.98 0.14 14.89
CA ARG A 200 -10.26 1.14 13.85
C ARG A 200 -8.99 1.41 13.03
N PRO A 201 -9.00 1.20 11.70
CA PRO A 201 -7.84 1.53 10.86
C PRO A 201 -7.35 2.97 11.05
N ALA A 202 -8.27 3.93 11.23
CA ALA A 202 -7.94 5.33 11.49
C ALA A 202 -7.12 5.53 12.77
N ASP A 203 -7.46 4.82 13.84
CA ASP A 203 -6.73 4.91 15.11
C ASP A 203 -5.35 4.27 15.00
N GLU A 204 -5.24 3.15 14.27
CA GLU A 204 -3.95 2.49 14.02
C GLU A 204 -3.01 3.39 13.23
N ILE A 205 -3.48 3.99 12.14
CA ILE A 205 -2.70 4.94 11.34
C ILE A 205 -2.28 6.16 12.18
N SER A 206 -3.18 6.70 12.97
CA SER A 206 -2.86 7.83 13.88
C SER A 206 -1.75 7.49 14.87
N ARG A 207 -1.79 6.28 15.45
CA ARG A 207 -0.76 5.79 16.39
C ARG A 207 0.58 5.55 15.71
N LEU A 208 0.58 4.92 14.51
CA LEU A 208 1.80 4.73 13.72
C LEU A 208 2.47 6.07 13.40
N LEU A 209 1.71 7.07 12.98
CA LEU A 209 2.23 8.40 12.69
C LEU A 209 2.72 9.12 13.95
N LYS A 210 2.08 8.91 15.11
CA LYS A 210 2.55 9.47 16.38
C LYS A 210 3.95 8.97 16.73
N ASP A 211 4.23 7.70 16.48
CA ASP A 211 5.50 7.05 16.76
C ASP A 211 6.59 7.33 15.70
N ALA A 212 6.25 8.02 14.61
CA ALA A 212 7.15 8.38 13.53
C ALA A 212 7.30 9.91 13.37
N PRO A 213 7.86 10.65 14.37
CA PRO A 213 7.90 12.11 14.36
C PRO A 213 8.65 12.69 13.17
N LYS A 214 9.76 12.08 12.72
CA LYS A 214 10.52 12.51 11.54
C LYS A 214 9.73 12.37 10.25
N VAL A 215 8.92 11.31 10.12
CA VAL A 215 8.00 11.12 8.98
C VAL A 215 6.95 12.22 9.00
N ARG A 216 6.36 12.51 10.18
CA ARG A 216 5.38 13.59 10.31
C ARG A 216 5.96 14.96 9.97
N GLU A 217 7.19 15.25 10.37
CA GLU A 217 7.88 16.50 10.04
C GLU A 217 8.15 16.59 8.53
N GLN A 218 8.73 15.55 7.93
CA GLN A 218 9.09 15.51 6.51
C GLN A 218 7.87 15.58 5.59
N PHE A 219 6.80 14.87 5.93
CA PHE A 219 5.60 14.72 5.10
C PHE A 219 4.38 15.50 5.62
N GLY A 220 4.55 16.43 6.57
CA GLY A 220 3.45 17.12 7.26
C GLY A 220 2.39 17.67 6.31
N ALA A 221 2.81 18.42 5.29
CA ALA A 221 1.86 18.99 4.32
C ALA A 221 1.16 17.92 3.43
N LEU A 222 1.81 16.78 3.15
CA LEU A 222 1.17 15.66 2.47
C LEU A 222 0.17 14.95 3.40
N ILE A 223 0.53 14.76 4.67
CA ILE A 223 -0.32 14.17 5.71
C ILE A 223 -1.61 14.98 5.89
N GLU A 224 -1.52 16.31 5.93
CA GLU A 224 -2.68 17.20 6.07
C GLU A 224 -3.55 17.27 4.80
N ALA A 225 -2.98 16.93 3.66
CA ALA A 225 -3.63 17.10 2.35
C ALA A 225 -4.36 15.86 1.83
N ASN A 226 -4.39 14.73 2.57
CA ASN A 226 -5.01 13.50 2.06
C ASN A 226 -5.83 12.75 3.13
N PRO A 227 -6.84 11.96 2.69
CA PRO A 227 -7.76 11.28 3.60
C PRO A 227 -7.22 9.99 4.24
N LEU A 228 -6.08 9.43 3.77
CA LEU A 228 -5.43 8.26 4.38
C LEU A 228 -4.92 8.55 5.79
N THR A 229 -4.60 9.79 6.06
CA THR A 229 -4.00 10.22 7.33
C THR A 229 -4.96 11.10 8.14
N GLY A 230 -6.24 11.13 7.75
CA GLY A 230 -7.27 11.94 8.40
C GLY A 230 -7.28 13.41 7.96
N GLY A 231 -6.55 13.76 6.90
CA GLY A 231 -6.51 15.09 6.31
C GLY A 231 -7.69 15.37 5.36
N LYS A 232 -7.46 16.26 4.42
CA LYS A 232 -8.53 16.73 3.48
C LYS A 232 -8.98 15.59 2.55
N LEU A 233 -10.27 15.57 2.26
CA LEU A 233 -10.83 14.66 1.26
C LEU A 233 -10.48 15.17 -0.15
N VAL A 234 -9.58 14.47 -0.82
CA VAL A 234 -9.15 14.70 -2.19
C VAL A 234 -9.09 13.37 -2.94
N ALA A 235 -9.19 13.42 -4.27
CA ALA A 235 -9.06 12.22 -5.09
C ALA A 235 -7.61 11.67 -5.03
N PRO A 236 -7.43 10.35 -4.95
CA PRO A 236 -6.11 9.73 -5.04
C PRO A 236 -5.53 9.85 -6.46
N GLN A 237 -4.20 9.80 -6.56
CA GLN A 237 -3.47 9.64 -7.83
C GLN A 237 -3.75 8.26 -8.45
N SER A 238 -3.81 7.23 -7.61
CA SER A 238 -4.19 5.86 -7.96
C SER A 238 -4.93 5.24 -6.78
N ALA A 239 -5.91 4.40 -7.07
CA ALA A 239 -6.57 3.53 -6.11
C ALA A 239 -6.63 2.11 -6.68
N TYR A 240 -6.59 1.12 -5.81
CA TYR A 240 -6.56 -0.29 -6.23
C TYR A 240 -7.16 -1.21 -5.18
N TRP A 241 -7.45 -2.42 -5.59
CA TRP A 241 -7.58 -3.55 -4.69
C TRP A 241 -6.68 -4.69 -5.16
N GLU A 242 -6.25 -5.50 -4.21
CA GLU A 242 -5.41 -6.65 -4.50
C GLU A 242 -5.73 -7.83 -3.56
N MET A 243 -5.36 -9.03 -4.02
CA MET A 243 -5.35 -10.24 -3.20
C MET A 243 -3.91 -10.74 -3.09
N ILE A 244 -3.43 -10.84 -1.86
CA ILE A 244 -2.04 -11.22 -1.55
C ILE A 244 -1.99 -12.43 -0.63
N ASP A 245 -0.84 -13.11 -0.57
CA ASP A 245 -0.56 -14.10 0.48
C ASP A 245 0.01 -13.40 1.71
N VAL A 246 -0.61 -13.61 2.84
CA VAL A 246 -0.08 -13.23 4.16
C VAL A 246 0.04 -14.51 4.98
N ASP A 247 1.28 -14.97 5.17
CA ASP A 247 1.60 -16.16 5.97
C ASP A 247 0.81 -17.43 5.61
N GLY A 248 0.57 -17.64 4.31
CA GLY A 248 -0.12 -18.83 3.78
C GLY A 248 -1.64 -18.72 3.75
N GLN A 249 -2.21 -17.60 4.13
CA GLN A 249 -3.62 -17.26 3.94
C GLN A 249 -3.75 -16.05 2.99
N ALA A 250 -4.65 -16.11 2.04
CA ALA A 250 -4.89 -14.94 1.21
C ALA A 250 -5.62 -13.86 2.02
N ALA A 251 -5.26 -12.62 1.74
CA ALA A 251 -5.95 -11.42 2.22
C ALA A 251 -6.30 -10.51 1.05
N VAL A 252 -7.41 -9.79 1.15
CA VAL A 252 -7.80 -8.77 0.19
C VAL A 252 -7.64 -7.39 0.82
N ASN A 253 -7.03 -6.48 0.06
CA ASN A 253 -6.69 -5.14 0.51
C ASN A 253 -7.26 -4.09 -0.44
N LEU A 254 -7.55 -2.91 0.11
CA LEU A 254 -7.86 -1.70 -0.64
C LEU A 254 -6.79 -0.66 -0.35
N GLY A 255 -6.19 -0.12 -1.40
CA GLY A 255 -5.12 0.86 -1.31
C GLY A 255 -5.37 2.13 -2.10
N ALA A 256 -4.69 3.20 -1.72
CA ALA A 256 -4.68 4.47 -2.43
C ALA A 256 -3.32 5.16 -2.33
N LEU A 257 -2.92 5.84 -3.40
CA LEU A 257 -1.70 6.63 -3.51
C LEU A 257 -2.03 8.11 -3.66
N TYR A 258 -1.37 8.95 -2.88
CA TYR A 258 -1.43 10.40 -2.96
C TYR A 258 -0.03 10.97 -3.20
N VAL A 259 0.05 11.98 -4.06
CA VAL A 259 1.31 12.56 -4.51
C VAL A 259 1.29 14.07 -4.36
N ARG A 260 2.44 14.65 -3.98
CA ARG A 260 2.62 16.09 -3.83
C ARG A 260 4.01 16.51 -4.31
N ALA A 261 4.07 17.59 -5.09
CA ALA A 261 5.34 18.23 -5.40
C ALA A 261 5.89 19.00 -4.19
N LYS A 262 7.22 18.97 -3.98
CA LYS A 262 7.97 19.72 -2.95
C LYS A 262 9.21 20.32 -3.63
N GLY A 263 9.10 21.49 -4.25
CA GLY A 263 10.16 22.04 -5.12
C GLY A 263 10.41 21.09 -6.30
N ASP A 264 11.68 20.75 -6.52
CA ASP A 264 12.10 19.78 -7.55
C ASP A 264 11.89 18.31 -7.12
N ALA A 265 11.63 18.08 -5.83
CA ALA A 265 11.36 16.79 -5.26
C ALA A 265 9.87 16.46 -5.31
N VAL A 266 9.55 15.16 -5.13
CA VAL A 266 8.18 14.67 -5.03
C VAL A 266 8.03 13.86 -3.75
N GLN A 267 6.89 13.99 -3.11
CA GLN A 267 6.46 13.19 -1.97
C GLN A 267 5.25 12.35 -2.35
N ALA A 268 5.22 11.11 -1.89
CA ALA A 268 4.03 10.28 -2.02
C ALA A 268 3.73 9.53 -0.72
N VAL A 269 2.45 9.24 -0.50
CA VAL A 269 1.98 8.31 0.52
C VAL A 269 1.04 7.32 -0.12
N GLU A 270 1.35 6.06 0.09
CA GLU A 270 0.50 4.94 -0.26
C GLU A 270 -0.03 4.32 1.03
N GLY A 271 -1.32 4.04 1.10
CA GLY A 271 -1.90 3.41 2.27
C GLY A 271 -2.86 2.31 1.89
N GLN A 272 -2.73 1.18 2.56
CA GLN A 272 -3.75 0.14 2.54
C GLN A 272 -4.72 0.44 3.67
N TYR A 273 -5.86 1.02 3.29
CA TYR A 273 -6.85 1.54 4.21
C TYR A 273 -7.88 0.49 4.67
N TYR A 274 -7.95 -0.64 3.96
CA TYR A 274 -8.69 -1.83 4.36
C TYR A 274 -7.84 -3.07 4.08
N CYS A 275 -7.75 -3.96 5.06
CA CYS A 275 -7.11 -5.26 4.97
C CYS A 275 -8.07 -6.30 5.55
N SER A 276 -8.28 -7.41 4.86
CA SER A 276 -9.16 -8.48 5.34
C SER A 276 -8.52 -9.43 6.34
N GLY A 277 -7.20 -9.33 6.57
CA GLY A 277 -6.45 -10.17 7.50
C GLY A 277 -4.96 -9.90 7.46
N GLY A 278 -4.23 -10.42 8.45
CA GLY A 278 -2.79 -10.32 8.59
C GLY A 278 -2.31 -9.03 9.28
N TYR A 279 -2.76 -7.86 8.84
CA TYR A 279 -2.41 -6.57 9.44
C TYR A 279 -3.60 -5.60 9.40
N TYR A 280 -3.60 -4.63 10.30
CA TYR A 280 -4.71 -3.69 10.46
C TYR A 280 -4.61 -2.48 9.56
N ALA A 281 -3.38 -2.00 9.29
CA ALA A 281 -3.10 -0.85 8.46
C ALA A 281 -1.64 -0.89 7.98
N LEU A 282 -1.39 -0.36 6.78
CA LEU A 282 -0.06 -0.14 6.23
C LEU A 282 -0.03 1.25 5.59
N LEU A 283 0.99 2.04 5.95
CA LEU A 283 1.34 3.28 5.28
C LEU A 283 2.75 3.20 4.76
N THR A 284 2.95 3.57 3.51
CA THR A 284 4.25 3.71 2.88
C THR A 284 4.44 5.14 2.43
N PHE A 285 5.48 5.81 2.93
CA PHE A 285 5.86 7.13 2.49
C PHE A 285 7.07 7.05 1.56
N TYR A 286 7.05 7.86 0.51
CA TYR A 286 8.13 7.97 -0.47
C TYR A 286 8.57 9.42 -0.58
N GLN A 287 9.87 9.65 -0.48
CA GLN A 287 10.50 10.91 -0.86
C GLN A 287 11.35 10.65 -2.10
N TYR A 288 11.09 11.38 -3.17
CA TYR A 288 11.79 11.30 -4.44
C TYR A 288 12.63 12.58 -4.60
N TRP A 289 13.93 12.44 -4.71
CA TRP A 289 14.84 13.55 -5.00
C TRP A 289 15.47 13.38 -6.38
N PRO A 290 15.51 14.43 -7.22
CA PRO A 290 16.34 14.41 -8.42
C PRO A 290 17.81 14.39 -8.02
N VAL A 291 18.59 13.52 -8.64
CA VAL A 291 20.05 13.44 -8.46
C VAL A 291 20.71 13.17 -9.81
N THR A 292 21.93 13.70 -10.02
CA THR A 292 22.72 13.38 -11.22
C THR A 292 23.83 12.42 -10.84
N ILE A 293 23.90 11.27 -11.49
CA ILE A 293 24.89 10.22 -11.26
C ILE A 293 25.56 9.87 -12.58
N ALA A 294 26.88 10.04 -12.66
CA ALA A 294 27.67 9.84 -13.88
C ALA A 294 27.09 10.57 -15.11
N GLY A 295 26.58 11.80 -14.90
CA GLY A 295 26.00 12.63 -15.97
C GLY A 295 24.57 12.25 -16.40
N HIS A 296 23.93 11.34 -15.71
CA HIS A 296 22.54 10.90 -15.99
C HIS A 296 21.56 11.39 -14.91
N ASP A 297 20.38 11.80 -15.34
CA ASP A 297 19.29 12.12 -14.44
C ASP A 297 18.75 10.83 -13.80
N CYS A 298 18.77 10.81 -12.48
CA CYS A 298 18.34 9.70 -11.65
C CYS A 298 17.40 10.20 -10.57
N THR A 299 16.71 9.28 -9.92
CA THR A 299 15.86 9.55 -8.75
C THR A 299 16.40 8.78 -7.56
N LEU A 300 16.84 9.52 -6.52
CA LEU A 300 17.07 8.94 -5.20
C LEU A 300 15.73 8.81 -4.48
N ILE A 301 15.44 7.63 -3.95
CA ILE A 301 14.18 7.35 -3.26
C ILE A 301 14.49 6.89 -1.84
N TRP A 302 13.89 7.57 -0.86
CA TRP A 302 13.72 7.05 0.48
C TRP A 302 12.28 6.60 0.65
N ARG A 303 12.12 5.35 1.08
CA ARG A 303 10.84 4.73 1.39
C ARG A 303 10.81 4.35 2.86
N THR A 304 9.73 4.63 3.56
CA THR A 304 9.46 4.16 4.91
C THR A 304 8.09 3.52 4.99
N ASP A 305 8.05 2.30 5.49
CA ASP A 305 6.85 1.49 5.66
C ASP A 305 6.50 1.44 7.15
N LEU A 306 5.28 1.81 7.50
CA LEU A 306 4.70 1.78 8.83
C LEU A 306 3.55 0.78 8.84
N ILE A 307 3.65 -0.30 9.59
CA ILE A 307 2.63 -1.36 9.65
C ILE A 307 2.12 -1.56 11.07
N SER A 308 0.82 -1.84 11.21
CA SER A 308 0.19 -2.32 12.44
C SER A 308 -0.42 -3.70 12.21
N ALA A 309 0.02 -4.70 12.97
CA ALA A 309 -0.46 -6.08 12.88
C ALA A 309 -0.66 -6.70 14.26
N ALA A 310 -1.74 -7.50 14.41
CA ALA A 310 -2.07 -8.14 15.70
C ALA A 310 -0.92 -8.96 16.27
N GLU A 311 -0.29 -9.75 15.44
CA GLU A 311 0.78 -10.68 15.84
C GLU A 311 1.98 -9.96 16.48
N LEU A 312 2.30 -8.74 16.01
CA LEU A 312 3.41 -7.97 16.55
C LEU A 312 3.24 -7.62 18.03
N ALA A 313 1.99 -7.54 18.53
CA ALA A 313 1.72 -7.22 19.93
C ALA A 313 2.17 -8.32 20.90
N THR A 314 2.19 -9.58 20.43
CA THR A 314 2.57 -10.75 21.23
C THR A 314 4.04 -11.11 21.11
N LEU A 315 4.76 -10.54 20.13
CA LEU A 315 6.15 -10.82 19.87
C LEU A 315 7.08 -9.97 20.72
N HIS A 316 8.08 -10.59 21.33
CA HIS A 316 9.07 -9.94 22.17
C HIS A 316 10.50 -10.32 21.77
N GLY A 317 11.47 -9.46 22.08
CA GLY A 317 12.89 -9.75 21.89
C GLY A 317 13.24 -10.27 20.49
N MET A 318 13.75 -11.50 20.39
CA MET A 318 14.22 -12.10 19.15
C MET A 318 13.11 -12.39 18.14
N GLU A 319 11.89 -12.72 18.57
CA GLU A 319 10.75 -12.96 17.67
C GLU A 319 10.34 -11.68 16.94
N ARG A 320 10.25 -10.57 17.67
CA ARG A 320 9.98 -9.25 17.08
C ARG A 320 11.10 -8.81 16.11
N MET A 321 12.36 -9.15 16.45
CA MET A 321 13.47 -8.95 15.52
C MET A 321 13.33 -9.78 14.25
N GLY A 322 12.85 -11.01 14.36
CA GLY A 322 12.58 -11.92 13.26
C GLY A 322 11.53 -11.34 12.31
N SER A 323 10.40 -10.85 12.84
CA SER A 323 9.34 -10.21 12.03
C SER A 323 9.83 -8.97 11.28
N SER A 324 10.62 -8.11 11.95
CA SER A 324 11.26 -6.98 11.27
C SER A 324 12.17 -7.42 10.13
N THR A 325 12.96 -8.48 10.34
CA THR A 325 13.87 -9.03 9.32
C THR A 325 13.09 -9.63 8.15
N ALA A 326 11.97 -10.31 8.41
CA ALA A 326 11.10 -10.83 7.38
C ALA A 326 10.50 -9.70 6.52
N MET A 327 9.96 -8.66 7.16
CA MET A 327 9.42 -7.49 6.45
C MET A 327 10.51 -6.80 5.62
N MET A 328 11.71 -6.59 6.16
CA MET A 328 12.84 -6.03 5.40
C MET A 328 13.16 -6.86 4.16
N ARG A 329 13.18 -8.19 4.29
CA ARG A 329 13.47 -9.08 3.16
C ARG A 329 12.42 -8.97 2.07
N GLU A 330 11.13 -8.99 2.41
CA GLU A 330 10.05 -8.90 1.42
C GLU A 330 9.99 -7.50 0.77
N THR A 331 10.19 -6.43 1.56
CA THR A 331 10.30 -5.06 1.02
C THR A 331 11.48 -4.93 0.05
N LYS A 332 12.66 -5.45 0.42
CA LYS A 332 13.84 -5.45 -0.46
C LYS A 332 13.58 -6.18 -1.76
N LYS A 333 12.98 -7.36 -1.69
CA LYS A 333 12.63 -8.18 -2.84
C LYS A 333 11.67 -7.45 -3.80
N ALA A 334 10.63 -6.79 -3.26
CA ALA A 334 9.70 -6.01 -4.06
C ALA A 334 10.40 -4.85 -4.77
N ILE A 335 11.26 -4.10 -4.08
CA ILE A 335 12.03 -3.00 -4.67
C ILE A 335 12.99 -3.52 -5.75
N GLU A 336 13.74 -4.59 -5.49
CA GLU A 336 14.67 -5.17 -6.48
C GLU A 336 13.93 -5.65 -7.75
N THR A 337 12.71 -6.18 -7.59
CA THR A 337 11.86 -6.59 -8.71
C THR A 337 11.39 -5.36 -9.50
N PHE A 338 10.91 -4.33 -8.82
CA PHE A 338 10.56 -3.04 -9.45
C PHE A 338 11.75 -2.43 -10.22
N LEU A 339 12.95 -2.40 -9.62
CA LEU A 339 14.15 -1.85 -10.25
C LEU A 339 14.52 -2.60 -11.54
N LYS A 340 14.37 -3.93 -11.58
CA LYS A 340 14.59 -4.74 -12.78
C LYS A 340 13.62 -4.37 -13.90
N ASP A 341 12.35 -4.13 -13.58
CA ASP A 341 11.34 -3.71 -14.55
C ASP A 341 11.58 -2.28 -15.03
N ALA A 342 11.86 -1.35 -14.11
CA ALA A 342 12.18 0.03 -14.43
C ALA A 342 13.41 0.16 -15.35
N ALA A 343 14.41 -0.71 -15.21
CA ALA A 343 15.58 -0.74 -16.06
C ALA A 343 15.28 -1.22 -17.50
N ARG A 344 14.24 -2.03 -17.70
CA ARG A 344 13.81 -2.55 -19.01
C ARG A 344 12.88 -1.60 -19.76
N THR A 345 12.27 -0.68 -19.05
CA THR A 345 11.37 0.31 -19.66
C THR A 345 12.20 1.48 -20.21
N PRO A 346 11.99 1.91 -21.47
CA PRO A 346 12.73 2.99 -22.10
C PRO A 346 12.51 4.37 -21.43
#